data_fe1bbbb907b683a589b80b86804b6690
#
_entry.id   fe1bbbb907b683a589b80b86804b6690
#
_cell.length_a   1.000
_cell.length_b   1.000
_cell.length_c   1.000
_cell.angle_alpha   90.00
_cell.angle_beta   90.00
_cell.angle_gamma   90.00
#
_symmetry.space_group_name_H-M   'P 1'
#
loop_
_entity.id
_entity.type
_entity.pdbx_description
1 polymer ?
#
loop_
_entity_poly.entity_id
_entity_poly.type
_entity_poly.pdbx_seq_one_letter_code
_entity_poly.pdbx_strand_id
1 'polypeptide(L)'
;MTAHLQDLVAHLRWADAVAFHALGKCPAAQADPDVLERLYHTAWVAKAFGEILAGGPGGYPSKEVPSFAELRALTRTAGEALQAW
;
A
#
# COMPACT_ATOMS: atom_id res chain seq x y z
N MET A 1 11.73 2.42 15.13
CA MET A 1 10.56 1.53 15.35
C MET A 1 10.99 0.36 16.23
N THR A 2 10.14 -0.08 17.12
CA THR A 2 10.44 -1.26 17.97
C THR A 2 10.43 -2.54 17.14
N ALA A 3 11.12 -3.59 17.61
CA ALA A 3 11.15 -4.89 16.92
C ALA A 3 9.74 -5.45 16.70
N HIS A 4 8.83 -5.28 17.68
CA HIS A 4 7.44 -5.73 17.55
C HIS A 4 6.70 -5.02 16.39
N LEU A 5 6.87 -3.71 16.28
CA LEU A 5 6.26 -2.94 15.19
C LEU A 5 6.89 -3.29 13.84
N GLN A 6 8.21 -3.54 13.81
CA GLN A 6 8.88 -3.99 12.60
C GLN A 6 8.34 -5.35 12.13
N ASP A 7 8.07 -6.26 13.05
CA ASP A 7 7.47 -7.57 12.73
C ASP A 7 6.07 -7.40 12.16
N LEU A 8 5.26 -6.50 12.72
CA LEU A 8 3.93 -6.21 12.19
C LEU A 8 3.98 -5.63 10.79
N VAL A 9 4.90 -4.70 10.53
CA VAL A 9 5.08 -4.12 9.20
C VAL A 9 5.53 -5.19 8.20
N ALA A 10 6.46 -6.07 8.59
CA ALA A 10 6.91 -7.16 7.75
C ALA A 10 5.76 -8.11 7.40
N HIS A 11 4.88 -8.40 8.37
CA HIS A 11 3.70 -9.22 8.15
C HIS A 11 2.72 -8.56 7.19
N LEU A 12 2.48 -7.26 7.35
CA LEU A 12 1.62 -6.50 6.43
C LEU A 12 2.18 -6.53 5.00
N ARG A 13 3.48 -6.36 4.84
CA ARG A 13 4.13 -6.42 3.52
C ARG A 13 3.96 -7.79 2.88
N TRP A 14 4.09 -8.86 3.67
CA TRP A 14 3.85 -10.22 3.19
C TRP A 14 2.40 -10.39 2.75
N ALA A 15 1.44 -9.94 3.57
CA ALA A 15 0.02 -10.04 3.25
C ALA A 15 -0.33 -9.27 1.97
N ASP A 16 0.20 -8.06 1.81
CA ASP A 16 0.03 -7.27 0.59
C ASP A 16 0.59 -7.99 -0.64
N ALA A 17 1.78 -8.57 -0.52
CA ALA A 17 2.40 -9.29 -1.62
C ALA A 17 1.57 -10.51 -2.03
N VAL A 18 1.02 -11.24 -1.06
CA VAL A 18 0.14 -12.40 -1.32
C VAL A 18 -1.15 -11.93 -2.01
N ALA A 19 -1.75 -10.85 -1.54
CA ALA A 19 -2.97 -10.28 -2.12
C ALA A 19 -2.74 -9.84 -3.57
N PHE A 20 -1.68 -9.09 -3.85
CA PHE A 20 -1.36 -8.65 -5.21
C PHE A 20 -0.99 -9.81 -6.13
N HIS A 21 -0.34 -10.83 -5.61
CA HIS A 21 -0.05 -12.04 -6.39
C HIS A 21 -1.34 -12.73 -6.81
N ALA A 22 -2.29 -12.89 -5.90
CA ALA A 22 -3.59 -13.50 -6.19
C ALA A 22 -4.41 -12.65 -7.18
N LEU A 23 -4.49 -11.34 -6.96
CA LEU A 23 -5.19 -10.41 -7.84
C LEU A 23 -4.55 -10.34 -9.22
N GLY A 24 -3.23 -10.52 -9.30
CA GLY A 24 -2.49 -10.55 -10.56
C GLY A 24 -2.92 -11.68 -11.48
N LYS A 25 -3.60 -12.70 -10.97
CA LYS A 25 -4.15 -13.83 -11.73
C LYS A 25 -5.61 -13.65 -12.11
N CYS A 26 -6.22 -12.51 -11.74
CA CYS A 26 -7.64 -12.27 -11.96
C CYS A 26 -7.85 -10.94 -12.71
N PRO A 27 -7.89 -10.96 -14.06
CA PRO A 27 -8.07 -9.75 -14.85
C PRO A 27 -9.34 -8.97 -14.48
N ALA A 28 -10.43 -9.66 -14.15
CA ALA A 28 -11.68 -9.03 -13.74
C ALA A 28 -11.51 -8.17 -12.48
N ALA A 29 -10.76 -8.66 -11.50
CA ALA A 29 -10.49 -7.91 -10.27
C ALA A 29 -9.63 -6.68 -10.54
N GLN A 30 -8.65 -6.79 -11.45
CA GLN A 30 -7.76 -5.69 -11.82
C GLN A 30 -8.49 -4.55 -12.55
N ALA A 31 -9.66 -4.85 -13.14
CA ALA A 31 -10.49 -3.88 -13.84
C ALA A 31 -11.67 -3.38 -13.00
N ASP A 32 -11.88 -3.95 -11.82
CA ASP A 32 -13.00 -3.59 -10.95
C ASP A 32 -12.71 -2.30 -10.18
N PRO A 33 -13.52 -1.22 -10.42
CA PRO A 33 -13.29 0.05 -9.74
C PRO A 33 -13.32 -0.03 -8.21
N ASP A 34 -14.18 -0.88 -7.66
CA ASP A 34 -14.29 -1.03 -6.19
C ASP A 34 -13.03 -1.67 -5.62
N VAL A 35 -12.48 -2.66 -6.29
CA VAL A 35 -11.23 -3.31 -5.90
C VAL A 35 -10.08 -2.29 -5.94
N LEU A 36 -9.97 -1.55 -7.04
CA LEU A 36 -8.91 -0.55 -7.21
C LEU A 36 -9.00 0.55 -6.16
N GLU A 37 -10.20 1.02 -5.87
CA GLU A 37 -10.41 2.05 -4.85
C GLU A 37 -9.99 1.58 -3.45
N ARG A 38 -10.31 0.35 -3.09
CA ARG A 38 -9.90 -0.23 -1.80
C ARG A 38 -8.40 -0.42 -1.71
N LEU A 39 -7.77 -0.88 -2.78
CA LEU A 39 -6.31 -1.01 -2.84
C LEU A 39 -5.64 0.36 -2.72
N TYR A 40 -6.18 1.36 -3.38
CA TYR A 40 -5.67 2.73 -3.31
C TYR A 40 -5.76 3.29 -1.89
N HIS A 41 -6.91 3.13 -1.25
CA HIS A 41 -7.09 3.59 0.13
C HIS A 41 -6.04 2.98 1.06
N THR A 42 -5.84 1.67 0.99
CA THR A 42 -4.89 0.96 1.83
C THR A 42 -3.45 1.40 1.57
N ALA A 43 -3.05 1.49 0.31
CA ALA A 43 -1.70 1.91 -0.07
C ALA A 43 -1.43 3.37 0.32
N TRP A 44 -2.42 4.23 0.13
CA TRP A 44 -2.28 5.64 0.46
C TRP A 44 -2.18 5.89 1.96
N VAL A 45 -2.95 5.17 2.77
CA VAL A 45 -2.85 5.26 4.24
C VAL A 45 -1.45 4.88 4.72
N ALA A 46 -0.87 3.82 4.17
CA ALA A 46 0.50 3.41 4.50
C ALA A 46 1.53 4.47 4.10
N LYS A 47 1.37 5.05 2.91
CA LYS A 47 2.23 6.13 2.42
C LYS A 47 2.14 7.36 3.31
N ALA A 48 0.93 7.82 3.62
CA ALA A 48 0.70 8.99 4.46
C ALA A 48 1.25 8.78 5.87
N PHE A 49 1.07 7.61 6.44
CA PHE A 49 1.59 7.28 7.75
C PHE A 49 3.12 7.36 7.79
N GLY A 50 3.78 6.83 6.76
CA GLY A 50 5.24 6.93 6.63
C GLY A 50 5.72 8.38 6.53
N GLU A 51 5.01 9.21 5.76
CA GLU A 51 5.34 10.63 5.64
C GLU A 51 5.16 11.38 6.97
N ILE A 52 4.11 11.08 7.72
CA ILE A 52 3.87 11.68 9.04
C ILE A 52 4.99 11.28 10.01
N LEU A 53 5.37 10.01 10.03
CA LEU A 53 6.49 9.56 10.87
C LEU A 53 7.80 10.26 10.51
N ALA A 54 8.00 10.59 9.25
CA ALA A 54 9.17 11.33 8.78
C ALA A 54 9.08 12.85 9.05
N GLY A 55 7.99 13.31 9.65
CA GLY A 55 7.79 14.73 9.95
C GLY A 55 7.08 15.51 8.83
N GLY A 56 6.61 14.84 7.81
CA GLY A 56 5.88 15.46 6.72
C GLY A 56 4.39 15.66 7.02
N PRO A 57 3.65 16.33 6.14
CA PRO A 57 2.24 16.65 6.35
C PRO A 57 1.26 15.51 6.08
N GLY A 58 1.68 14.44 5.40
CA GLY A 58 0.80 13.34 4.99
C GLY A 58 -0.04 13.64 3.75
N GLY A 59 -0.72 14.74 3.70
CA GLY A 59 -1.54 15.15 2.55
C GLY A 59 -2.83 14.35 2.37
N TYR A 60 -3.41 14.45 1.18
CA TYR A 60 -4.65 13.76 0.82
C TYR A 60 -4.48 13.01 -0.51
N PRO A 61 -5.21 11.90 -0.71
CA PRO A 61 -5.11 11.17 -1.97
C PRO A 61 -5.71 11.96 -3.14
N SER A 62 -5.18 11.70 -4.33
CA SER A 62 -5.79 12.20 -5.57
C SER A 62 -7.17 11.54 -5.75
N LYS A 63 -8.08 12.26 -6.43
CA LYS A 63 -9.39 11.72 -6.79
C LYS A 63 -9.30 10.65 -7.89
N GLU A 64 -8.24 10.68 -8.66
CA GLU A 64 -7.99 9.69 -9.71
C GLU A 64 -7.36 8.45 -9.09
N VAL A 65 -8.03 7.30 -9.26
CA VAL A 65 -7.51 6.03 -8.77
C VAL A 65 -6.47 5.51 -9.75
N PRO A 66 -5.24 5.20 -9.28
CA PRO A 66 -4.20 4.64 -10.13
C PRO A 66 -4.57 3.27 -10.70
N SER A 67 -3.84 2.84 -11.73
CA SER A 67 -3.98 1.50 -12.29
C SER A 67 -3.53 0.43 -11.29
N PHE A 68 -3.90 -0.82 -11.55
CA PHE A 68 -3.47 -1.95 -10.72
C PHE A 68 -1.94 -2.02 -10.60
N ALA A 69 -1.22 -1.85 -11.71
CA ALA A 69 0.25 -1.87 -11.70
C ALA A 69 0.83 -0.74 -10.86
N GLU A 70 0.27 0.46 -10.97
CA GLU A 70 0.69 1.62 -10.18
C GLU A 70 0.40 1.43 -8.69
N LEU A 71 -0.76 0.83 -8.35
CA LEU A 71 -1.14 0.52 -6.97
C LEU A 71 -0.21 -0.52 -6.35
N ARG A 72 0.19 -1.51 -7.13
CA ARG A 72 1.16 -2.52 -6.69
C ARG A 72 2.50 -1.87 -6.37
N ALA A 73 2.98 -0.99 -7.23
CA ALA A 73 4.23 -0.24 -7.01
C ALA A 73 4.13 0.69 -5.79
N LEU A 74 3.02 1.40 -5.65
CA LEU A 74 2.77 2.30 -4.52
C LEU A 74 2.76 1.54 -3.20
N THR A 75 2.08 0.42 -3.13
CA THR A 75 2.01 -0.43 -1.94
C THR A 75 3.40 -0.93 -1.54
N ARG A 76 4.19 -1.37 -2.52
CA ARG A 76 5.57 -1.83 -2.27
C ARG A 76 6.43 -0.70 -1.72
N THR A 77 6.42 0.45 -2.37
CA THR A 77 7.23 1.60 -1.97
C THR A 77 6.87 2.10 -0.57
N ALA A 78 5.56 2.19 -0.29
CA ALA A 78 5.09 2.59 1.04
C ALA A 78 5.51 1.60 2.12
N GLY A 79 5.41 0.31 1.84
CA GLY A 79 5.83 -0.74 2.78
C GLY A 79 7.33 -0.72 3.05
N GLU A 80 8.14 -0.53 2.01
CA GLU A 80 9.59 -0.41 2.15
C GLU A 80 9.97 0.80 3.01
N ALA A 81 9.29 1.94 2.80
CA ALA A 81 9.54 3.15 3.57
C ALA A 81 9.19 2.95 5.06
N LEU A 82 8.07 2.30 5.36
CA LEU A 82 7.69 1.99 6.73
C LEU A 82 8.67 1.03 7.39
N GLN A 83 9.12 0.01 6.67
CA GLN A 83 10.04 -1.00 7.21
C GLN A 83 11.43 -0.43 7.48
N ALA A 84 11.81 0.65 6.81
CA ALA A 84 13.07 1.34 7.01
C ALA A 84 13.13 2.13 8.35
N TRP A 85 11.99 2.31 8.99
CA TRP A 85 11.91 2.92 10.32
C TRP A 85 12.34 1.92 11.41
#